data_89529ca66344405b7915e32fefdce8b9
#
_entry.id   89529ca66344405b7915e32fefdce8b9
#
_cell.length_a   1.000
_cell.length_b   1.000
_cell.length_c   1.000
_cell.angle_alpha   90.00
_cell.angle_beta   90.00
_cell.angle_gamma   90.00
#
_symmetry.space_group_name_H-M   'P 1'
#
loop_
_entity.id
_entity.type
_entity.pdbx_description
1 polymer ?
#
loop_
_entity_poly.entity_id
_entity_poly.type
_entity_poly.pdbx_seq_one_letter_code
_entity_poly.pdbx_strand_id
1 'polypeptide(L)'
;MTNTMTLKTMEKPRLSVKVQTLATIAAIVGAVAVPQIFHVLGAVLGLGTGLGESFLPMHLPILLVGLLAGPYAGAVAGMFGPLVSFAFSGMPGIAMLPFMMLELCVYGLAAGLLRTVKLPVILKVLIAQTAGRAIRAAAVLFAVYGLGSDSVAVASIWMSIGAGICGIVLQWMLLPMIVHFVERMADEEL
;
A
#
# COMPACT_ATOMS: atom_id res chain seq x y z
N MET A 1 -30.79 -22.63 8.43
CA MET A 1 -29.50 -22.69 9.16
C MET A 1 -28.54 -21.75 8.44
N THR A 2 -28.46 -20.49 8.88
CA THR A 2 -27.56 -19.47 8.33
C THR A 2 -26.15 -19.74 8.87
N ASN A 3 -25.30 -20.30 8.01
CA ASN A 3 -23.90 -20.54 8.33
C ASN A 3 -23.16 -19.20 8.27
N THR A 4 -23.18 -18.45 9.35
CA THR A 4 -22.35 -17.27 9.51
C THR A 4 -20.89 -17.74 9.56
N MET A 5 -20.14 -17.57 8.47
CA MET A 5 -18.70 -17.71 8.45
C MET A 5 -18.09 -16.67 9.40
N THR A 6 -17.96 -17.02 10.66
CA THR A 6 -17.18 -16.24 11.61
C THR A 6 -15.71 -16.39 11.24
N LEU A 7 -15.12 -15.34 10.72
CA LEU A 7 -13.67 -15.29 10.47
C LEU A 7 -12.95 -15.51 11.80
N LYS A 8 -12.21 -16.61 11.88
CA LYS A 8 -11.44 -16.98 13.07
C LYS A 8 -10.32 -15.97 13.25
N THR A 9 -10.35 -15.18 14.33
CA THR A 9 -9.32 -14.18 14.64
C THR A 9 -8.15 -14.80 15.41
N MET A 10 -6.95 -14.28 15.18
CA MET A 10 -5.77 -14.58 16.00
C MET A 10 -5.65 -13.49 17.08
N GLU A 11 -5.36 -13.90 18.32
CA GLU A 11 -5.00 -12.94 19.37
C GLU A 11 -3.60 -12.39 19.11
N LYS A 12 -3.51 -11.32 18.33
CA LYS A 12 -2.27 -10.54 18.22
C LYS A 12 -2.33 -9.39 19.23
N PRO A 13 -1.27 -9.18 20.03
CA PRO A 13 -1.24 -8.10 21.02
C PRO A 13 -1.47 -6.74 20.37
N ARG A 14 -2.24 -5.89 21.04
CA ARG A 14 -2.40 -4.49 20.61
C ARG A 14 -1.09 -3.77 20.86
N LEU A 15 -0.47 -3.30 19.80
CA LEU A 15 0.74 -2.49 19.91
C LEU A 15 0.43 -1.17 20.64
N SER A 16 1.37 -0.69 21.45
CA SER A 16 1.24 0.61 22.11
C SER A 16 1.14 1.73 21.06
N VAL A 17 0.50 2.83 21.41
CA VAL A 17 0.36 4.00 20.52
C VAL A 17 1.73 4.50 20.06
N LYS A 18 2.75 4.49 20.94
CA LYS A 18 4.12 4.87 20.58
C LYS A 18 4.69 4.00 19.46
N VAL A 19 4.54 2.68 19.56
CA VAL A 19 5.03 1.73 18.54
C VAL A 19 4.29 1.92 17.23
N GLN A 20 2.96 2.09 17.26
CA GLN A 20 2.18 2.37 16.06
C GLN A 20 2.61 3.67 15.38
N THR A 21 2.84 4.74 16.16
CA THR A 21 3.30 6.04 15.63
C THR A 21 4.69 5.92 14.99
N LEU A 22 5.64 5.27 15.67
CA LEU A 22 6.97 5.05 15.11
C LEU A 22 6.94 4.20 13.84
N ALA A 23 6.15 3.14 13.83
CA ALA A 23 5.95 2.30 12.64
C ALA A 23 5.32 3.09 11.49
N THR A 24 4.36 3.98 11.77
CA THR A 24 3.74 4.86 10.77
C THR A 24 4.77 5.81 10.17
N ILE A 25 5.58 6.47 11.01
CA ILE A 25 6.64 7.38 10.54
C ILE A 25 7.65 6.62 9.70
N ALA A 26 8.12 5.46 10.17
CA ALA A 26 9.04 4.61 9.43
C ALA A 26 8.47 4.17 8.07
N ALA A 27 7.19 3.84 8.01
CA ALA A 27 6.52 3.48 6.77
C ALA A 27 6.40 4.67 5.80
N ILE A 28 6.11 5.89 6.28
CA ILE A 28 6.09 7.10 5.46
C ILE A 28 7.49 7.37 4.91
N VAL A 29 8.52 7.32 5.77
CA VAL A 29 9.93 7.47 5.33
C VAL A 29 10.28 6.41 4.28
N GLY A 30 9.93 5.15 4.50
CA GLY A 30 10.14 4.07 3.53
C GLY A 30 9.37 4.31 2.22
N ALA A 31 8.11 4.77 2.30
CA ALA A 31 7.29 5.07 1.14
C ALA A 31 7.82 6.25 0.30
N VAL A 32 8.65 7.11 0.89
CA VAL A 32 9.35 8.19 0.18
C VAL A 32 10.73 7.73 -0.30
N ALA A 33 11.53 7.12 0.58
CA ALA A 33 12.92 6.77 0.29
C ALA A 33 13.06 5.66 -0.76
N VAL A 34 12.24 4.60 -0.66
CA VAL A 34 12.37 3.47 -1.58
C VAL A 34 12.07 3.86 -3.03
N PRO A 35 11.00 4.62 -3.36
CA PRO A 35 10.81 5.16 -4.71
C PRO A 35 11.97 6.00 -5.23
N GLN A 36 12.62 6.80 -4.38
CA GLN A 36 13.77 7.61 -4.82
C GLN A 36 14.93 6.75 -5.32
N ILE A 37 15.19 5.60 -4.69
CA ILE A 37 16.19 4.64 -5.18
C ILE A 37 15.83 4.17 -6.59
N PHE A 38 14.57 3.82 -6.84
CA PHE A 38 14.11 3.41 -8.17
C PHE A 38 14.16 4.55 -9.20
N HIS A 39 13.90 5.79 -8.80
CA HIS A 39 14.04 6.93 -9.69
C HIS A 39 15.49 7.20 -10.06
N VAL A 40 16.41 7.14 -9.09
CA VAL A 40 17.85 7.29 -9.35
C VAL A 40 18.35 6.16 -10.29
N LEU A 41 17.99 4.92 -9.99
CA LEU A 41 18.32 3.78 -10.86
C LEU A 41 17.73 3.92 -12.26
N GLY A 42 16.47 4.36 -12.36
CA GLY A 42 15.82 4.61 -13.65
C GLY A 42 16.51 5.69 -14.45
N ALA A 43 16.95 6.77 -13.81
CA ALA A 43 17.71 7.84 -14.46
C ALA A 43 19.07 7.34 -14.95
N VAL A 44 19.82 6.60 -14.13
CA VAL A 44 21.13 6.03 -14.50
C VAL A 44 21.02 5.04 -15.64
N LEU A 45 19.95 4.22 -15.67
CA LEU A 45 19.72 3.20 -16.72
C LEU A 45 19.01 3.76 -17.96
N GLY A 46 18.67 5.06 -17.99
CA GLY A 46 17.95 5.66 -19.10
C GLY A 46 16.47 5.23 -19.22
N LEU A 47 15.89 4.65 -18.16
CA LEU A 47 14.51 4.15 -18.10
C LEU A 47 13.52 5.17 -17.53
N GLY A 48 13.99 6.36 -17.12
CA GLY A 48 13.17 7.41 -16.53
C GLY A 48 12.39 6.95 -15.31
N THR A 49 11.07 7.25 -15.25
CA THR A 49 10.19 6.86 -14.14
C THR A 49 9.68 5.42 -14.22
N GLY A 50 9.94 4.72 -15.33
CA GLY A 50 9.38 3.39 -15.61
C GLY A 50 9.66 2.33 -14.55
N LEU A 51 10.83 2.36 -13.90
CA LEU A 51 11.14 1.45 -12.79
C LEU A 51 10.22 1.67 -11.59
N GLY A 52 9.96 2.92 -11.21
CA GLY A 52 9.05 3.25 -10.11
C GLY A 52 7.62 2.80 -10.40
N GLU A 53 7.16 2.98 -11.63
CA GLU A 53 5.82 2.56 -12.06
C GLU A 53 5.69 1.04 -12.08
N SER A 54 6.74 0.31 -12.52
CA SER A 54 6.73 -1.14 -12.63
C SER A 54 6.82 -1.86 -11.28
N PHE A 55 7.63 -1.36 -10.36
CA PHE A 55 7.87 -2.03 -9.07
C PHE A 55 6.98 -1.56 -7.94
N LEU A 56 6.24 -0.48 -8.11
CA LEU A 56 5.31 0.07 -7.11
C LEU A 56 5.95 0.16 -5.70
N PRO A 57 7.13 0.73 -5.56
CA PRO A 57 7.93 0.62 -4.34
C PRO A 57 7.29 1.29 -3.13
N MET A 58 6.45 2.31 -3.32
CA MET A 58 5.71 3.01 -2.27
C MET A 58 4.67 2.13 -1.58
N HIS A 59 4.09 1.16 -2.29
CA HIS A 59 3.01 0.31 -1.79
C HIS A 59 3.49 -0.67 -0.73
N LEU A 60 4.72 -1.17 -0.84
CA LEU A 60 5.28 -2.20 0.03
C LEU A 60 5.36 -1.76 1.51
N PRO A 61 5.94 -0.59 1.88
CA PRO A 61 5.98 -0.13 3.27
C PRO A 61 4.59 0.09 3.87
N ILE A 62 3.62 0.53 3.06
CA ILE A 62 2.27 0.83 3.50
C ILE A 62 1.50 -0.46 3.80
N LEU A 63 1.55 -1.46 2.92
CA LEU A 63 0.98 -2.77 3.16
C LEU A 63 1.63 -3.44 4.37
N LEU A 64 2.96 -3.35 4.50
CA LEU A 64 3.72 -3.93 5.59
C LEU A 64 3.31 -3.32 6.94
N VAL A 65 3.26 -2.00 7.06
CA VAL A 65 2.87 -1.35 8.32
C VAL A 65 1.42 -1.65 8.69
N GLY A 66 0.51 -1.76 7.71
CA GLY A 66 -0.86 -2.23 7.94
C GLY A 66 -0.87 -3.63 8.55
N LEU A 67 -0.18 -4.59 7.94
CA LEU A 67 -0.09 -5.97 8.40
C LEU A 67 0.56 -6.13 9.78
N LEU A 68 1.56 -5.30 10.11
CA LEU A 68 2.32 -5.39 11.36
C LEU A 68 1.77 -4.50 12.48
N ALA A 69 1.46 -3.24 12.17
CA ALA A 69 1.10 -2.24 13.19
C ALA A 69 -0.42 -1.95 13.27
N GLY A 70 -1.18 -2.36 12.26
CA GLY A 70 -2.64 -2.28 12.30
C GLY A 70 -3.26 -1.20 11.40
N PRO A 71 -4.61 -1.10 11.43
CA PRO A 71 -5.36 -0.34 10.42
C PRO A 71 -5.10 1.17 10.47
N TYR A 72 -4.96 1.75 11.65
CA TYR A 72 -4.70 3.20 11.77
C TYR A 72 -3.32 3.57 11.23
N ALA A 73 -2.29 2.78 11.61
CA ALA A 73 -0.92 2.99 11.14
C ALA A 73 -0.84 2.85 9.61
N GLY A 74 -1.48 1.82 9.06
CA GLY A 74 -1.54 1.59 7.61
C GLY A 74 -2.29 2.69 6.87
N ALA A 75 -3.47 3.09 7.34
CA ALA A 75 -4.28 4.14 6.72
C ALA A 75 -3.57 5.50 6.70
N VAL A 76 -2.99 5.90 7.85
CA VAL A 76 -2.25 7.15 7.97
C VAL A 76 -1.00 7.14 7.08
N ALA A 77 -0.22 6.05 7.09
CA ALA A 77 0.94 5.93 6.21
C ALA A 77 0.54 5.98 4.72
N GLY A 78 -0.57 5.33 4.34
CA GLY A 78 -1.10 5.34 2.99
C GLY A 78 -1.61 6.71 2.54
N MET A 79 -2.23 7.46 3.45
CA MET A 79 -2.70 8.82 3.16
C MET A 79 -1.55 9.81 2.99
N PHE A 80 -0.58 9.79 3.90
CA PHE A 80 0.48 10.78 3.94
C PHE A 80 1.73 10.41 3.13
N GLY A 81 1.98 9.12 2.89
CA GLY A 81 3.14 8.69 2.08
C GLY A 81 3.23 9.35 0.71
N PRO A 82 2.18 9.28 -0.14
CA PRO A 82 2.17 9.96 -1.43
C PRO A 82 2.28 11.48 -1.32
N LEU A 83 1.63 12.09 -0.31
CA LEU A 83 1.65 13.53 -0.09
C LEU A 83 3.08 14.02 0.25
N VAL A 84 3.75 13.32 1.17
CA VAL A 84 5.14 13.64 1.55
C VAL A 84 6.08 13.39 0.37
N SER A 85 5.90 12.28 -0.38
CA SER A 85 6.69 12.02 -1.58
C SER A 85 6.52 13.12 -2.63
N PHE A 86 5.29 13.57 -2.86
CA PHE A 86 5.00 14.69 -3.76
C PHE A 86 5.70 15.99 -3.32
N ALA A 87 5.67 16.30 -2.03
CA ALA A 87 6.31 17.51 -1.49
C ALA A 87 7.85 17.52 -1.70
N PHE A 88 8.50 16.35 -1.68
CA PHE A 88 9.95 16.23 -1.85
C PHE A 88 10.41 16.06 -3.29
N SER A 89 9.64 15.33 -4.11
CA SER A 89 10.08 14.91 -5.44
C SER A 89 9.15 15.32 -6.58
N GLY A 90 7.98 15.91 -6.27
CA GLY A 90 6.94 16.17 -7.26
C GLY A 90 6.22 14.89 -7.76
N MET A 91 6.55 13.73 -7.18
CA MET A 91 5.96 12.44 -7.56
C MET A 91 5.15 11.83 -6.41
N PRO A 92 3.97 11.28 -6.69
CA PRO A 92 3.27 11.17 -7.98
C PRO A 92 2.82 12.54 -8.51
N GLY A 93 2.60 12.65 -9.83
CA GLY A 93 2.10 13.90 -10.42
C GLY A 93 0.80 14.39 -9.76
N ILE A 94 0.60 15.71 -9.69
CA ILE A 94 -0.52 16.35 -8.96
C ILE A 94 -1.89 15.80 -9.32
N ALA A 95 -2.13 15.48 -10.60
CA ALA A 95 -3.38 14.92 -11.08
C ALA A 95 -3.67 13.50 -10.52
N MET A 96 -2.62 12.72 -10.26
CA MET A 96 -2.74 11.35 -9.71
C MET A 96 -2.68 11.31 -8.20
N LEU A 97 -2.17 12.35 -7.54
CA LEU A 97 -1.94 12.40 -6.10
C LEU A 97 -3.18 12.01 -5.27
N PRO A 98 -4.38 12.61 -5.47
CA PRO A 98 -5.55 12.29 -4.64
C PRO A 98 -5.99 10.83 -4.82
N PHE A 99 -5.88 10.27 -6.02
CA PHE A 99 -6.24 8.88 -6.30
C PHE A 99 -5.27 7.90 -5.65
N MET A 100 -3.95 8.21 -5.66
CA MET A 100 -2.95 7.41 -4.97
C MET A 100 -3.10 7.48 -3.44
N MET A 101 -3.42 8.66 -2.88
CA MET A 101 -3.68 8.81 -1.46
C MET A 101 -4.85 7.92 -1.03
N LEU A 102 -5.96 7.92 -1.78
CA LEU A 102 -7.12 7.07 -1.51
C LEU A 102 -6.77 5.58 -1.65
N GLU A 103 -6.13 5.20 -2.74
CA GLU A 103 -5.72 3.80 -2.99
C GLU A 103 -4.85 3.27 -1.85
N LEU A 104 -3.79 3.98 -1.51
CA LEU A 104 -2.82 3.55 -0.50
C LEU A 104 -3.37 3.63 0.93
N CYS A 105 -4.25 4.59 1.23
CA CYS A 105 -4.99 4.63 2.48
C CYS A 105 -5.83 3.36 2.66
N VAL A 106 -6.57 2.95 1.62
CA VAL A 106 -7.37 1.72 1.65
C VAL A 106 -6.49 0.47 1.70
N TYR A 107 -5.34 0.45 1.02
CA TYR A 107 -4.36 -0.65 1.14
C TYR A 107 -3.91 -0.85 2.58
N GLY A 108 -3.44 0.22 3.22
CA GLY A 108 -2.97 0.17 4.59
C GLY A 108 -4.08 -0.17 5.59
N LEU A 109 -5.27 0.43 5.41
CA LEU A 109 -6.47 0.15 6.23
C LEU A 109 -6.88 -1.32 6.12
N ALA A 110 -7.08 -1.82 4.90
CA ALA A 110 -7.53 -3.20 4.66
C ALA A 110 -6.50 -4.22 5.14
N ALA A 111 -5.22 -4.00 4.85
CA ALA A 111 -4.15 -4.85 5.36
C ALA A 111 -4.15 -4.91 6.90
N GLY A 112 -4.35 -3.75 7.55
CA GLY A 112 -4.42 -3.66 9.00
C GLY A 112 -5.67 -4.30 9.62
N LEU A 113 -6.82 -4.17 8.99
CA LEU A 113 -8.05 -4.86 9.43
C LEU A 113 -7.91 -6.38 9.32
N LEU A 114 -7.19 -6.85 8.31
CA LEU A 114 -6.91 -8.28 8.11
C LEU A 114 -5.75 -8.79 8.97
N ARG A 115 -5.05 -7.94 9.71
CA ARG A 115 -3.90 -8.33 10.55
C ARG A 115 -4.21 -9.49 11.47
N THR A 116 -5.34 -9.46 12.16
CA THR A 116 -5.76 -10.47 13.15
C THR A 116 -6.57 -11.62 12.56
N VAL A 117 -6.92 -11.55 11.29
CA VAL A 117 -7.69 -12.61 10.62
C VAL A 117 -6.78 -13.79 10.30
N LYS A 118 -7.25 -15.03 10.54
CA LYS A 118 -6.51 -16.27 10.22
C LYS A 118 -6.57 -16.58 8.72
N LEU A 119 -5.84 -15.79 7.95
CA LEU A 119 -5.66 -15.99 6.51
C LEU A 119 -4.16 -15.97 6.18
N PRO A 120 -3.73 -16.68 5.13
CA PRO A 120 -2.37 -16.52 4.59
C PRO A 120 -2.08 -15.06 4.24
N VAL A 121 -0.85 -14.61 4.48
CA VAL A 121 -0.46 -13.21 4.24
C VAL A 121 -0.70 -12.81 2.77
N ILE A 122 -0.42 -13.70 1.83
CA ILE A 122 -0.71 -13.48 0.40
C ILE A 122 -2.19 -13.12 0.18
N LEU A 123 -3.11 -13.84 0.80
CA LEU A 123 -4.54 -13.57 0.63
C LEU A 123 -4.96 -12.23 1.25
N LYS A 124 -4.35 -11.85 2.40
CA LYS A 124 -4.55 -10.53 3.00
C LYS A 124 -4.09 -9.41 2.06
N VAL A 125 -2.93 -9.59 1.45
CA VAL A 125 -2.37 -8.64 0.48
C VAL A 125 -3.25 -8.53 -0.76
N LEU A 126 -3.69 -9.66 -1.33
CA LEU A 126 -4.61 -9.69 -2.46
C LEU A 126 -5.91 -8.93 -2.19
N ILE A 127 -6.53 -9.18 -1.03
CA ILE A 127 -7.78 -8.49 -0.62
C ILE A 127 -7.51 -6.98 -0.49
N ALA A 128 -6.43 -6.59 0.17
CA ALA A 128 -6.07 -5.19 0.36
C ALA A 128 -5.83 -4.49 -0.98
N GLN A 129 -5.06 -5.11 -1.88
CA GLN A 129 -4.78 -4.58 -3.22
C GLN A 129 -6.03 -4.46 -4.07
N THR A 130 -6.91 -5.45 -4.03
CA THR A 130 -8.19 -5.41 -4.76
C THR A 130 -9.08 -4.29 -4.24
N ALA A 131 -9.19 -4.14 -2.92
CA ALA A 131 -10.00 -3.09 -2.30
C ALA A 131 -9.51 -1.69 -2.68
N GLY A 132 -8.21 -1.41 -2.55
CA GLY A 132 -7.67 -0.10 -2.88
C GLY A 132 -7.76 0.23 -4.37
N ARG A 133 -7.52 -0.74 -5.26
CA ARG A 133 -7.69 -0.55 -6.70
C ARG A 133 -9.14 -0.32 -7.09
N ALA A 134 -10.09 -1.00 -6.45
CA ALA A 134 -11.51 -0.77 -6.67
C ALA A 134 -11.92 0.65 -6.25
N ILE A 135 -11.46 1.13 -5.09
CA ILE A 135 -11.71 2.51 -4.63
C ILE A 135 -11.06 3.54 -5.56
N ARG A 136 -9.82 3.31 -5.99
CA ARG A 136 -9.18 4.19 -7.00
C ARG A 136 -9.97 4.23 -8.29
N ALA A 137 -10.37 3.08 -8.82
CA ALA A 137 -11.17 3.01 -10.03
C ALA A 137 -12.50 3.77 -9.88
N ALA A 138 -13.21 3.58 -8.78
CA ALA A 138 -14.43 4.32 -8.47
C ALA A 138 -14.19 5.84 -8.39
N ALA A 139 -13.10 6.27 -7.75
CA ALA A 139 -12.73 7.68 -7.63
C ALA A 139 -12.38 8.29 -9.00
N VAL A 140 -11.65 7.59 -9.86
CA VAL A 140 -11.33 8.05 -11.23
C VAL A 140 -12.61 8.16 -12.07
N LEU A 141 -13.49 7.15 -12.03
CA LEU A 141 -14.77 7.19 -12.74
C LEU A 141 -15.66 8.33 -12.26
N PHE A 142 -15.71 8.57 -10.95
CA PHE A 142 -16.45 9.70 -10.38
C PHE A 142 -15.86 11.06 -10.83
N ALA A 143 -14.52 11.18 -10.84
CA ALA A 143 -13.87 12.41 -11.31
C ALA A 143 -14.19 12.71 -12.77
N VAL A 144 -14.13 11.69 -13.65
CA VAL A 144 -14.37 11.86 -15.07
C VAL A 144 -15.85 12.07 -15.38
N TYR A 145 -16.73 11.17 -14.93
CA TYR A 145 -18.15 11.19 -15.32
C TYR A 145 -19.03 12.00 -14.38
N GLY A 146 -18.66 12.12 -13.10
CA GLY A 146 -19.43 12.88 -12.11
C GLY A 146 -19.04 14.36 -12.06
N LEU A 147 -17.74 14.66 -12.17
CA LEU A 147 -17.23 16.02 -12.09
C LEU A 147 -16.79 16.62 -13.44
N GLY A 148 -16.81 15.83 -14.53
CA GLY A 148 -16.36 16.27 -15.83
C GLY A 148 -14.87 16.60 -15.90
N SER A 149 -14.03 15.93 -15.11
CA SER A 149 -12.61 16.23 -15.01
C SER A 149 -11.84 15.63 -16.19
N ASP A 150 -11.10 16.47 -16.91
CA ASP A 150 -10.18 16.06 -17.97
C ASP A 150 -8.75 15.79 -17.44
N SER A 151 -8.52 15.96 -16.14
CA SER A 151 -7.18 15.83 -15.52
C SER A 151 -6.67 14.39 -15.50
N VAL A 152 -7.57 13.40 -15.58
CA VAL A 152 -7.24 11.97 -15.58
C VAL A 152 -8.07 11.23 -16.62
N ALA A 153 -7.44 10.28 -17.29
CA ALA A 153 -8.13 9.41 -18.25
C ALA A 153 -8.61 8.12 -17.58
N VAL A 154 -9.78 7.61 -17.97
CA VAL A 154 -10.29 6.29 -17.51
C VAL A 154 -9.29 5.17 -17.81
N ALA A 155 -8.54 5.28 -18.91
CA ALA A 155 -7.48 4.34 -19.28
C ALA A 155 -6.40 4.20 -18.20
N SER A 156 -6.18 5.23 -17.34
CA SER A 156 -5.20 5.18 -16.25
C SER A 156 -5.48 4.06 -15.22
N ILE A 157 -6.74 3.61 -15.12
CA ILE A 157 -7.12 2.48 -14.26
C ILE A 157 -6.41 1.20 -14.73
N TRP A 158 -6.48 0.90 -16.01
CA TRP A 158 -5.89 -0.31 -16.60
C TRP A 158 -4.37 -0.19 -16.77
N MET A 159 -3.89 0.99 -17.18
CA MET A 159 -2.46 1.26 -17.34
C MET A 159 -1.70 1.06 -16.02
N SER A 160 -2.25 1.51 -14.89
CA SER A 160 -1.61 1.33 -13.58
C SER A 160 -1.55 -0.12 -13.12
N ILE A 161 -2.49 -0.97 -13.56
CA ILE A 161 -2.46 -2.41 -13.28
C ILE A 161 -1.38 -3.07 -14.16
N GLY A 162 -1.40 -2.81 -15.46
CA GLY A 162 -0.45 -3.39 -16.40
C GLY A 162 1.00 -2.98 -16.11
N ALA A 163 1.24 -1.69 -15.89
CA ALA A 163 2.57 -1.20 -15.56
C ALA A 163 3.09 -1.78 -14.23
N GLY A 164 2.22 -1.90 -13.22
CA GLY A 164 2.61 -2.33 -11.87
C GLY A 164 2.67 -3.84 -11.63
N ILE A 165 2.52 -4.69 -12.64
CA ILE A 165 2.40 -6.15 -12.46
C ILE A 165 3.64 -6.76 -11.79
N CYS A 166 4.83 -6.29 -12.16
CA CYS A 166 6.09 -6.73 -11.54
C CYS A 166 6.14 -6.40 -10.06
N GLY A 167 5.69 -5.20 -9.68
CA GLY A 167 5.61 -4.77 -8.29
C GLY A 167 4.59 -5.56 -7.48
N ILE A 168 3.44 -5.89 -8.07
CA ILE A 168 2.42 -6.74 -7.44
C ILE A 168 3.00 -8.11 -7.12
N VAL A 169 3.64 -8.77 -8.09
CA VAL A 169 4.28 -10.08 -7.89
C VAL A 169 5.38 -10.00 -6.84
N LEU A 170 6.23 -8.98 -6.89
CA LEU A 170 7.27 -8.76 -5.90
C LEU A 170 6.70 -8.62 -4.48
N GLN A 171 5.60 -7.88 -4.33
CA GLN A 171 4.92 -7.72 -3.04
C GLN A 171 4.34 -9.04 -2.52
N TRP A 172 3.81 -9.91 -3.38
CA TRP A 172 3.31 -11.24 -2.99
C TRP A 172 4.43 -12.16 -2.51
N MET A 173 5.66 -11.96 -2.97
CA MET A 173 6.83 -12.71 -2.50
C MET A 173 7.42 -12.11 -1.22
N LEU A 174 7.64 -10.80 -1.20
CA LEU A 174 8.36 -10.13 -0.11
C LEU A 174 7.51 -9.97 1.15
N LEU A 175 6.24 -9.58 1.03
CA LEU A 175 5.41 -9.31 2.20
C LEU A 175 5.21 -10.53 3.10
N PRO A 176 4.89 -11.73 2.58
CA PRO A 176 4.79 -12.92 3.42
C PRO A 176 6.12 -13.28 4.10
N MET A 177 7.23 -13.14 3.39
CA MET A 177 8.57 -13.42 3.92
C MET A 177 8.92 -12.46 5.07
N ILE A 178 8.72 -11.15 4.87
CA ILE A 178 9.02 -10.13 5.88
C ILE A 178 8.11 -10.28 7.11
N VAL A 179 6.80 -10.45 6.89
CA VAL A 179 5.82 -10.60 7.98
C VAL A 179 6.16 -11.84 8.82
N HIS A 180 6.44 -12.98 8.18
CA HIS A 180 6.81 -14.20 8.88
C HIS A 180 8.12 -14.05 9.67
N PHE A 181 9.11 -13.40 9.08
CA PHE A 181 10.38 -13.13 9.76
C PHE A 181 10.20 -12.25 11.00
N VAL A 182 9.43 -11.16 10.88
CA VAL A 182 9.17 -10.25 12.01
C VAL A 182 8.35 -10.93 13.10
N GLU A 183 7.34 -11.73 12.73
CA GLU A 183 6.53 -12.47 13.70
C GLU A 183 7.37 -13.51 14.45
N ARG A 184 8.25 -14.23 13.75
CA ARG A 184 9.16 -15.19 14.37
C ARG A 184 10.14 -14.54 15.35
N MET A 185 10.74 -13.42 14.99
CA MET A 185 11.62 -12.67 15.91
C MET A 185 10.89 -12.22 17.18
N ALA A 186 9.65 -11.75 17.02
CA ALA A 186 8.83 -11.34 18.16
C ALA A 186 8.45 -12.51 19.09
N ASP A 187 8.31 -13.72 18.55
CA ASP A 187 8.04 -14.94 19.35
C ASP A 187 9.28 -15.46 20.08
N GLU A 188 10.50 -15.19 19.57
CA GLU A 188 11.78 -15.59 20.19
C GLU A 188 12.20 -14.66 21.35
N GLU A 189 11.63 -13.45 21.44
CA GLU A 189 11.91 -12.47 22.51
C GLU A 189 10.95 -12.59 23.73
N LEU A 190 9.92 -13.44 23.67
CA LEU A 190 8.93 -13.70 24.73
C LEU A 190 9.21 -14.98 25.51
#